data_3aab7e755890b195bcdca59ab112f20c
#
_entry.id   3aab7e755890b195bcdca59ab112f20c
#
_cell.length_a   1.000
_cell.length_b   1.000
_cell.length_c   1.000
_cell.angle_alpha   90.00
_cell.angle_beta   90.00
_cell.angle_gamma   90.00
#
_symmetry.space_group_name_H-M   'P 1'
#
loop_
_entity.id
_entity.type
_entity.pdbx_description
1 polymer ?
#
loop_
_entity_poly.entity_id
_entity_poly.type
_entity_poly.pdbx_seq_one_letter_code
_entity_poly.pdbx_strand_id
1 'polypeptide(L)'
;MSAHLSQGNQPYDPAIIDIVDYALMYEVKSPVAYETAWNCFLDTLGCGLEALEYEACTKLLGPVVPGLTVANGVKVPGTKHVVDPVQGAFNIGAMVRWLDFNDTWLAAEWGHPSDNLGAILATADWLSRTSDKKFTIKDVLTAMIKAHEIQGCIALENSFNKVGLDHVILVKVASTAVVAQMMGLTRDQALAAVSLAWIDGQSLRTYRHFPNAGSRKSWAAGDATAR
;
A
#
# COMPACT_ATOMS: atom_id res chain seq x y z
N MET A 1 23.96 10.62 28.57
CA MET A 1 23.31 9.51 29.29
C MET A 1 21.96 9.30 28.66
N SER A 2 21.88 8.30 27.80
CA SER A 2 20.61 7.89 27.19
C SER A 2 19.82 7.11 28.24
N ALA A 3 18.73 7.68 28.70
CA ALA A 3 17.78 6.93 29.51
C ALA A 3 17.18 5.86 28.60
N HIS A 4 17.70 4.63 28.68
CA HIS A 4 16.94 3.47 28.25
C HIS A 4 15.69 3.41 29.14
N LEU A 5 14.60 3.99 28.64
CA LEU A 5 13.30 3.66 29.13
C LEU A 5 13.18 2.15 28.96
N SER A 6 13.16 1.40 30.05
CA SER A 6 12.78 0.01 30.03
C SER A 6 11.40 -0.02 29.40
N GLN A 7 11.31 -0.43 28.14
CA GLN A 7 10.07 -0.81 27.51
C GLN A 7 9.60 -2.03 28.30
N GLY A 8 8.78 -1.79 29.30
CA GLY A 8 8.00 -2.85 29.89
C GLY A 8 7.28 -3.54 28.75
N ASN A 9 7.22 -4.86 28.75
CA ASN A 9 6.51 -5.68 27.78
C ASN A 9 5.01 -5.33 27.80
N GLN A 10 4.67 -4.17 27.22
CA GLN A 10 3.27 -3.84 26.94
C GLN A 10 2.86 -4.70 25.74
N PRO A 11 1.79 -5.49 25.85
CA PRO A 11 1.29 -6.26 24.72
C PRO A 11 0.87 -5.31 23.60
N TYR A 12 1.02 -5.74 22.36
CA TYR A 12 0.46 -5.02 21.21
C TYR A 12 -1.06 -4.90 21.34
N ASP A 13 -1.61 -3.82 20.80
CA ASP A 13 -3.06 -3.65 20.71
C ASP A 13 -3.70 -4.86 20.00
N PRO A 14 -4.84 -5.39 20.48
CA PRO A 14 -5.53 -6.51 19.85
C PRO A 14 -5.77 -6.31 18.36
N ALA A 15 -6.12 -5.12 17.90
CA ALA A 15 -6.33 -4.84 16.49
C ALA A 15 -5.05 -5.05 15.64
N ILE A 16 -3.87 -4.72 16.18
CA ILE A 16 -2.58 -4.98 15.51
C ILE A 16 -2.33 -6.49 15.42
N ILE A 17 -2.62 -7.22 16.49
CA ILE A 17 -2.49 -8.68 16.54
C ILE A 17 -3.39 -9.33 15.50
N ASP A 18 -4.66 -8.94 15.45
CA ASP A 18 -5.65 -9.48 14.51
C ASP A 18 -5.26 -9.21 13.05
N ILE A 19 -4.80 -8.00 12.73
CA ILE A 19 -4.30 -7.64 11.39
C ILE A 19 -3.13 -8.54 10.98
N VAL A 20 -2.15 -8.71 11.86
CA VAL A 20 -0.95 -9.51 11.57
C VAL A 20 -1.29 -10.99 11.45
N ASP A 21 -2.06 -11.53 12.37
CA ASP A 21 -2.43 -12.94 12.37
C ASP A 21 -3.30 -13.26 11.13
N TYR A 22 -4.22 -12.37 10.75
CA TYR A 22 -4.96 -12.49 9.50
C TYR A 22 -4.01 -12.48 8.30
N ALA A 23 -3.13 -11.49 8.19
CA ALA A 23 -2.23 -11.37 7.05
C ALA A 23 -1.30 -12.57 6.90
N LEU A 24 -0.76 -13.10 7.99
CA LEU A 24 0.21 -14.19 7.96
C LEU A 24 -0.44 -15.57 7.82
N MET A 25 -1.57 -15.82 8.49
CA MET A 25 -2.09 -17.19 8.69
C MET A 25 -3.37 -17.48 7.92
N TYR A 26 -4.18 -16.47 7.57
CA TYR A 26 -5.44 -16.74 6.88
C TYR A 26 -5.22 -17.20 5.45
N GLU A 27 -5.89 -18.28 5.05
CA GLU A 27 -5.88 -18.79 3.70
C GLU A 27 -7.15 -18.35 2.95
N VAL A 28 -6.99 -17.55 1.90
CA VAL A 28 -8.10 -17.13 1.05
C VAL A 28 -8.53 -18.28 0.17
N LYS A 29 -9.79 -18.72 0.29
CA LYS A 29 -10.34 -19.87 -0.45
C LYS A 29 -11.52 -19.53 -1.36
N SER A 30 -12.13 -18.36 -1.18
CA SER A 30 -13.34 -17.97 -1.91
C SER A 30 -13.06 -17.74 -3.40
N PRO A 31 -13.69 -18.51 -4.31
CA PRO A 31 -13.57 -18.25 -5.75
C PRO A 31 -14.09 -16.87 -6.15
N VAL A 32 -15.18 -16.42 -5.52
CA VAL A 32 -15.78 -15.09 -5.79
C VAL A 32 -14.82 -13.97 -5.39
N ALA A 33 -14.07 -14.13 -4.28
CA ALA A 33 -13.06 -13.15 -3.89
C ALA A 33 -11.95 -13.03 -4.95
N TYR A 34 -11.49 -14.15 -5.50
CA TYR A 34 -10.49 -14.15 -6.57
C TYR A 34 -11.02 -13.58 -7.89
N GLU A 35 -12.25 -13.87 -8.27
CA GLU A 35 -12.89 -13.31 -9.46
C GLU A 35 -13.03 -11.78 -9.33
N THR A 36 -13.52 -11.31 -8.19
CA THR A 36 -13.65 -9.88 -7.90
C THR A 36 -12.28 -9.18 -7.86
N ALA A 37 -11.29 -9.80 -7.21
CA ALA A 37 -9.93 -9.27 -7.16
C ALA A 37 -9.29 -9.20 -8.55
N TRP A 38 -9.56 -10.18 -9.42
CA TRP A 38 -9.09 -10.15 -10.80
C TRP A 38 -9.67 -8.96 -11.59
N ASN A 39 -10.97 -8.73 -11.48
CA ASN A 39 -11.62 -7.59 -12.14
C ASN A 39 -11.09 -6.26 -11.58
N CYS A 40 -10.95 -6.15 -10.26
CA CYS A 40 -10.37 -4.98 -9.61
C CYS A 40 -8.91 -4.77 -10.04
N PHE A 41 -8.12 -5.83 -10.15
CA PHE A 41 -6.72 -5.75 -10.60
C PHE A 41 -6.61 -5.22 -12.04
N LEU A 42 -7.46 -5.71 -12.95
CA LEU A 42 -7.47 -5.23 -14.34
C LEU A 42 -7.86 -3.76 -14.44
N ASP A 43 -8.93 -3.38 -13.73
CA ASP A 43 -9.41 -2.00 -13.66
C ASP A 43 -8.31 -1.08 -13.10
N THR A 44 -7.71 -1.48 -12.00
CA THR A 44 -6.65 -0.73 -11.32
C THR A 44 -5.41 -0.54 -12.21
N LEU A 45 -4.99 -1.59 -12.93
CA LEU A 45 -3.90 -1.47 -13.91
C LEU A 45 -4.29 -0.57 -15.07
N GLY A 46 -5.54 -0.65 -15.54
CA GLY A 46 -6.08 0.23 -16.57
C GLY A 46 -5.99 1.69 -16.17
N CYS A 47 -6.44 2.02 -14.95
CA CYS A 47 -6.30 3.37 -14.38
C CYS A 47 -4.84 3.83 -14.35
N GLY A 48 -3.94 2.96 -13.93
CA GLY A 48 -2.51 3.27 -13.86
C GLY A 48 -1.88 3.51 -15.24
N LEU A 49 -2.25 2.73 -16.25
CA LEU A 49 -1.75 2.91 -17.61
C LEU A 49 -2.32 4.16 -18.26
N GLU A 50 -3.62 4.42 -18.09
CA GLU A 50 -4.26 5.65 -18.59
C GLU A 50 -3.62 6.90 -17.96
N ALA A 51 -3.20 6.84 -16.69
CA ALA A 51 -2.53 7.94 -16.01
C ALA A 51 -1.23 8.38 -16.70
N LEU A 52 -0.61 7.54 -17.53
CA LEU A 52 0.59 7.88 -18.29
C LEU A 52 0.38 8.90 -19.41
N GLU A 53 -0.87 9.11 -19.82
CA GLU A 53 -1.24 10.17 -20.76
C GLU A 53 -1.20 11.58 -20.13
N TYR A 54 -1.00 11.67 -18.83
CA TYR A 54 -1.01 12.94 -18.09
C TYR A 54 0.40 13.34 -17.67
N GLU A 55 0.92 14.41 -18.24
CA GLU A 55 2.24 14.96 -17.91
C GLU A 55 2.40 15.23 -16.41
N ALA A 56 1.35 15.70 -15.76
CA ALA A 56 1.34 15.98 -14.32
C ALA A 56 1.51 14.70 -13.46
N CYS A 57 1.14 13.53 -13.98
CA CYS A 57 1.43 12.24 -13.38
C CYS A 57 2.85 11.78 -13.72
N THR A 58 3.19 11.75 -14.99
CA THR A 58 4.45 11.17 -15.47
C THR A 58 5.68 11.88 -14.92
N LYS A 59 5.62 13.17 -14.64
CA LYS A 59 6.71 13.92 -13.98
C LYS A 59 6.99 13.51 -12.52
N LEU A 60 6.07 12.77 -11.89
CA LEU A 60 6.28 12.21 -10.54
C LEU A 60 7.00 10.86 -10.59
N LEU A 61 7.05 10.23 -11.77
CA LEU A 61 7.55 8.88 -11.94
C LEU A 61 9.05 8.86 -12.20
N GLY A 62 9.64 7.72 -11.95
CA GLY A 62 11.06 7.48 -12.14
C GLY A 62 11.86 7.48 -10.84
N PRO A 63 13.18 7.41 -10.94
CA PRO A 63 14.06 7.45 -9.77
C PRO A 63 14.14 8.85 -9.18
N VAL A 64 14.43 8.95 -7.87
CA VAL A 64 14.67 10.25 -7.20
C VAL A 64 15.85 10.98 -7.82
N VAL A 65 16.89 10.26 -8.21
CA VAL A 65 18.04 10.82 -8.95
C VAL A 65 17.83 10.57 -10.44
N PRO A 66 17.67 11.62 -11.27
CA PRO A 66 17.44 11.46 -12.71
C PRO A 66 18.51 10.59 -13.39
N GLY A 67 18.07 9.64 -14.20
CA GLY A 67 18.96 8.73 -14.93
C GLY A 67 19.44 7.51 -14.14
N LEU A 68 19.17 7.43 -12.83
CA LEU A 68 19.50 6.23 -12.05
C LEU A 68 18.66 5.04 -12.52
N THR A 69 19.31 3.89 -12.64
CA THR A 69 18.67 2.59 -12.86
C THR A 69 19.16 1.61 -11.80
N VAL A 70 18.26 0.92 -11.12
CA VAL A 70 18.60 -0.03 -10.07
C VAL A 70 18.69 -1.43 -10.67
N ALA A 71 19.85 -2.07 -10.54
CA ALA A 71 20.02 -3.47 -10.98
C ALA A 71 19.03 -4.38 -10.25
N ASN A 72 18.29 -5.20 -10.99
CA ASN A 72 17.23 -6.07 -10.46
C ASN A 72 16.14 -5.32 -9.66
N GLY A 73 15.98 -4.02 -9.92
CA GLY A 73 14.94 -3.21 -9.31
C GLY A 73 13.54 -3.50 -9.85
N VAL A 74 12.57 -2.76 -9.34
CA VAL A 74 11.17 -2.82 -9.75
C VAL A 74 10.97 -2.13 -11.09
N LYS A 75 10.28 -2.80 -11.99
CA LYS A 75 9.82 -2.20 -13.25
C LYS A 75 8.49 -1.47 -13.02
N VAL A 76 8.49 -0.18 -13.31
CA VAL A 76 7.25 0.61 -13.28
C VAL A 76 6.44 0.32 -14.56
N PRO A 77 5.22 -0.23 -14.47
CA PRO A 77 4.42 -0.63 -15.63
C PRO A 77 4.24 0.49 -16.66
N GLY A 78 4.30 0.15 -17.94
CA GLY A 78 4.12 1.12 -19.04
C GLY A 78 5.26 2.11 -19.22
N THR A 79 6.33 2.05 -18.42
CA THR A 79 7.48 2.96 -18.47
C THR A 79 8.81 2.21 -18.68
N LYS A 80 9.88 2.98 -18.90
CA LYS A 80 11.26 2.45 -18.92
C LYS A 80 11.96 2.45 -17.57
N HIS A 81 11.29 2.90 -16.53
CA HIS A 81 11.91 3.07 -15.21
C HIS A 81 12.10 1.74 -14.49
N VAL A 82 13.31 1.56 -13.96
CA VAL A 82 13.68 0.45 -13.08
C VAL A 82 14.27 1.06 -11.82
N VAL A 83 13.53 1.00 -10.71
CA VAL A 83 13.80 1.75 -9.49
C VAL A 83 13.89 0.82 -8.27
N ASP A 84 14.28 1.35 -7.12
CA ASP A 84 14.21 0.60 -5.86
C ASP A 84 12.76 0.27 -5.47
N PRO A 85 12.53 -0.71 -4.57
CA PRO A 85 11.18 -1.16 -4.24
C PRO A 85 10.28 -0.07 -3.65
N VAL A 86 10.84 0.84 -2.84
CA VAL A 86 10.07 1.93 -2.21
C VAL A 86 9.61 2.93 -3.26
N GLN A 87 10.54 3.35 -4.13
CA GLN A 87 10.21 4.24 -5.24
C GLN A 87 9.28 3.55 -6.26
N GLY A 88 9.42 2.24 -6.45
CA GLY A 88 8.51 1.44 -7.27
C GLY A 88 7.09 1.45 -6.72
N ALA A 89 6.92 1.23 -5.42
CA ALA A 89 5.63 1.30 -4.74
C ALA A 89 4.99 2.70 -4.86
N PHE A 90 5.79 3.76 -4.66
CA PHE A 90 5.33 5.14 -4.86
C PHE A 90 4.85 5.38 -6.30
N ASN A 91 5.67 5.02 -7.29
CA ASN A 91 5.36 5.27 -8.69
C ASN A 91 4.08 4.54 -9.12
N ILE A 92 3.97 3.24 -8.81
CA ILE A 92 2.80 2.43 -9.16
C ILE A 92 1.56 2.97 -8.43
N GLY A 93 1.68 3.25 -7.14
CA GLY A 93 0.57 3.81 -6.34
C GLY A 93 0.12 5.20 -6.82
N ALA A 94 1.05 6.05 -7.26
CA ALA A 94 0.72 7.35 -7.83
C ALA A 94 -0.03 7.22 -9.16
N MET A 95 0.42 6.32 -10.05
CA MET A 95 -0.26 6.03 -11.32
C MET A 95 -1.68 5.51 -11.08
N VAL A 96 -1.83 4.50 -10.23
CA VAL A 96 -3.11 3.87 -9.92
C VAL A 96 -4.13 4.90 -9.40
N ARG A 97 -3.68 5.80 -8.56
CA ARG A 97 -4.57 6.77 -7.89
C ARG A 97 -4.77 8.06 -8.65
N TRP A 98 -4.00 8.30 -9.71
CA TRP A 98 -3.96 9.60 -10.39
C TRP A 98 -5.33 10.12 -10.82
N LEU A 99 -6.11 9.26 -11.50
CA LEU A 99 -7.42 9.62 -12.05
C LEU A 99 -8.56 9.59 -11.03
N ASP A 100 -8.34 9.01 -9.85
CA ASP A 100 -9.39 8.83 -8.83
C ASP A 100 -10.53 7.89 -9.30
N PHE A 101 -10.24 6.99 -10.24
CA PHE A 101 -11.19 6.06 -10.87
C PHE A 101 -11.08 4.63 -10.39
N ASN A 102 -9.97 4.28 -9.71
CA ASN A 102 -9.82 2.96 -9.12
C ASN A 102 -10.90 2.68 -8.08
N ASP A 103 -11.04 1.43 -7.68
CA ASP A 103 -12.09 0.95 -6.79
C ASP A 103 -12.41 1.87 -5.61
N THR A 104 -13.62 1.79 -5.09
CA THR A 104 -14.05 2.60 -3.94
C THR A 104 -14.72 1.73 -2.89
N TRP A 105 -14.25 1.84 -1.64
CA TRP A 105 -14.90 1.29 -0.46
C TRP A 105 -15.67 2.40 0.25
N LEU A 106 -16.99 2.22 0.41
CA LEU A 106 -17.89 3.19 1.05
C LEU A 106 -18.37 2.65 2.40
N ALA A 107 -17.93 3.27 3.49
CA ALA A 107 -18.28 2.90 4.85
C ALA A 107 -18.22 4.13 5.77
N ALA A 108 -18.00 3.96 7.08
CA ALA A 108 -17.76 5.08 7.99
C ALA A 108 -16.53 5.91 7.59
N GLU A 109 -15.47 5.25 7.10
CA GLU A 109 -14.43 5.86 6.30
C GLU A 109 -14.50 5.30 4.88
N TRP A 110 -14.24 6.12 3.90
CA TRP A 110 -14.13 5.68 2.51
C TRP A 110 -12.70 5.79 2.02
N GLY A 111 -12.39 4.94 1.06
CA GLY A 111 -11.05 4.88 0.50
C GLY A 111 -11.01 4.03 -0.76
N HIS A 112 -9.83 3.76 -1.22
CA HIS A 112 -9.56 2.99 -2.42
C HIS A 112 -8.60 1.85 -2.08
N PRO A 113 -9.10 0.67 -1.71
CA PRO A 113 -8.24 -0.44 -1.27
C PRO A 113 -7.23 -0.90 -2.32
N SER A 114 -7.50 -0.73 -3.61
CA SER A 114 -6.52 -1.01 -4.67
C SER A 114 -5.30 -0.08 -4.66
N ASP A 115 -5.32 1.01 -3.90
CA ASP A 115 -4.13 1.83 -3.63
C ASP A 115 -2.97 1.01 -3.03
N ASN A 116 -3.28 -0.13 -2.40
CA ASN A 116 -2.27 -1.07 -1.88
C ASN A 116 -1.49 -1.79 -3.00
N LEU A 117 -1.98 -1.77 -4.25
CA LEU A 117 -1.33 -2.45 -5.37
C LEU A 117 0.09 -1.93 -5.62
N GLY A 118 0.38 -0.66 -5.27
CA GLY A 118 1.71 -0.09 -5.38
C GLY A 118 2.76 -0.93 -4.63
N ALA A 119 2.57 -1.16 -3.34
CA ALA A 119 3.49 -1.97 -2.53
C ALA A 119 3.47 -3.45 -2.94
N ILE A 120 2.29 -3.99 -3.25
CA ILE A 120 2.13 -5.41 -3.60
C ILE A 120 2.89 -5.75 -4.88
N LEU A 121 2.70 -4.98 -5.97
CA LEU A 121 3.40 -5.22 -7.24
C LEU A 121 4.90 -4.96 -7.13
N ALA A 122 5.29 -3.88 -6.47
CA ALA A 122 6.69 -3.56 -6.28
C ALA A 122 7.42 -4.67 -5.51
N THR A 123 6.83 -5.18 -4.44
CA THR A 123 7.39 -6.26 -3.64
C THR A 123 7.45 -7.57 -4.43
N ALA A 124 6.37 -7.92 -5.15
CA ALA A 124 6.32 -9.14 -5.95
C ALA A 124 7.38 -9.14 -7.07
N ASP A 125 7.52 -8.04 -7.81
CA ASP A 125 8.52 -7.91 -8.88
C ASP A 125 9.94 -7.93 -8.32
N TRP A 126 10.21 -7.16 -7.27
CA TRP A 126 11.53 -7.11 -6.63
C TRP A 126 11.97 -8.47 -6.09
N LEU A 127 11.14 -9.13 -5.27
CA LEU A 127 11.48 -10.44 -4.71
C LEU A 127 11.61 -11.51 -5.80
N SER A 128 10.79 -11.45 -6.84
CA SER A 128 10.90 -12.40 -7.97
C SER A 128 12.22 -12.24 -8.75
N ARG A 129 12.87 -11.06 -8.68
CA ARG A 129 14.16 -10.79 -9.34
C ARG A 129 15.37 -11.03 -8.45
N THR A 130 15.20 -10.86 -7.14
CA THR A 130 16.33 -10.83 -6.19
C THR A 130 16.40 -12.02 -5.25
N SER A 131 15.40 -12.90 -5.29
CA SER A 131 15.36 -14.10 -4.45
C SER A 131 14.88 -15.32 -5.24
N ASP A 132 14.86 -16.48 -4.59
CA ASP A 132 14.32 -17.73 -5.17
C ASP A 132 12.78 -17.74 -5.21
N LYS A 133 12.12 -16.83 -4.48
CA LYS A 133 10.66 -16.69 -4.54
C LYS A 133 10.22 -16.18 -5.90
N LYS A 134 9.22 -16.83 -6.48
CA LYS A 134 8.57 -16.40 -7.73
C LYS A 134 7.09 -16.17 -7.44
N PHE A 135 6.69 -14.91 -7.51
CA PHE A 135 5.30 -14.52 -7.29
C PHE A 135 4.49 -14.70 -8.57
N THR A 136 3.34 -15.33 -8.45
CA THR A 136 2.35 -15.46 -9.50
C THR A 136 1.29 -14.36 -9.39
N ILE A 137 0.47 -14.20 -10.43
CA ILE A 137 -0.70 -13.31 -10.34
C ILE A 137 -1.64 -13.73 -9.22
N LYS A 138 -1.78 -15.03 -8.96
CA LYS A 138 -2.60 -15.51 -7.83
C LYS A 138 -2.07 -15.00 -6.49
N ASP A 139 -0.77 -14.93 -6.29
CA ASP A 139 -0.16 -14.39 -5.07
C ASP A 139 -0.45 -12.89 -4.93
N VAL A 140 -0.37 -12.14 -6.04
CA VAL A 140 -0.75 -10.72 -6.08
C VAL A 140 -2.22 -10.54 -5.72
N LEU A 141 -3.13 -11.31 -6.33
CA LEU A 141 -4.56 -11.25 -6.01
C LEU A 141 -4.83 -11.62 -4.54
N THR A 142 -4.13 -12.63 -4.00
CA THR A 142 -4.25 -12.99 -2.58
C THR A 142 -3.87 -11.82 -1.67
N ALA A 143 -2.77 -11.14 -1.98
CA ALA A 143 -2.34 -9.95 -1.22
C ALA A 143 -3.34 -8.80 -1.36
N MET A 144 -3.89 -8.58 -2.56
CA MET A 144 -4.95 -7.57 -2.78
C MET A 144 -6.19 -7.87 -1.95
N ILE A 145 -6.68 -9.11 -1.95
CA ILE A 145 -7.85 -9.52 -1.15
C ILE A 145 -7.61 -9.23 0.32
N LYS A 146 -6.46 -9.65 0.84
CA LYS A 146 -6.11 -9.40 2.25
C LYS A 146 -6.02 -7.92 2.57
N ALA A 147 -5.41 -7.12 1.71
CA ALA A 147 -5.33 -5.68 1.91
C ALA A 147 -6.72 -5.01 1.89
N HIS A 148 -7.61 -5.44 0.98
CA HIS A 148 -9.01 -4.99 0.94
C HIS A 148 -9.74 -5.28 2.24
N GLU A 149 -9.62 -6.50 2.77
CA GLU A 149 -10.28 -6.89 4.02
C GLU A 149 -9.72 -6.13 5.21
N ILE A 150 -8.40 -6.03 5.35
CA ILE A 150 -7.78 -5.26 6.44
C ILE A 150 -8.26 -3.81 6.41
N GLN A 151 -8.14 -3.14 5.28
CA GLN A 151 -8.56 -1.75 5.12
C GLN A 151 -10.07 -1.60 5.31
N GLY A 152 -10.85 -2.47 4.67
CA GLY A 152 -12.30 -2.41 4.68
C GLY A 152 -12.90 -2.66 6.05
N CYS A 153 -12.47 -3.70 6.77
CA CYS A 153 -12.97 -4.02 8.10
C CYS A 153 -12.73 -2.87 9.09
N ILE A 154 -11.55 -2.26 9.06
CA ILE A 154 -11.27 -1.10 9.92
C ILE A 154 -12.16 0.09 9.55
N ALA A 155 -12.38 0.32 8.25
CA ALA A 155 -13.17 1.43 7.73
C ALA A 155 -14.68 1.29 7.98
N LEU A 156 -15.19 0.09 8.28
CA LEU A 156 -16.63 -0.12 8.49
C LEU A 156 -17.21 0.78 9.57
N GLU A 157 -16.54 0.91 10.70
CA GLU A 157 -17.04 1.61 11.88
C GLU A 157 -16.18 2.82 12.29
N ASN A 158 -14.98 2.97 11.71
CA ASN A 158 -14.03 4.00 12.12
C ASN A 158 -13.84 5.05 11.03
N SER A 159 -14.04 6.32 11.37
CA SER A 159 -13.78 7.44 10.49
C SER A 159 -12.54 8.22 10.96
N PHE A 160 -11.43 8.03 10.28
CA PHE A 160 -10.17 8.73 10.55
C PHE A 160 -10.26 10.21 10.20
N ASN A 161 -11.07 10.53 9.19
CA ASN A 161 -11.37 11.90 8.79
C ASN A 161 -11.96 12.73 9.96
N LYS A 162 -12.78 12.14 10.82
CA LYS A 162 -13.37 12.83 11.98
C LYS A 162 -12.35 13.24 13.03
N VAL A 163 -11.18 12.58 13.04
CA VAL A 163 -10.08 12.88 13.97
C VAL A 163 -8.91 13.58 13.28
N GLY A 164 -9.11 14.09 12.07
CA GLY A 164 -8.12 14.87 11.34
C GLY A 164 -7.05 14.07 10.59
N LEU A 165 -7.17 12.74 10.55
CA LEU A 165 -6.31 11.86 9.76
C LEU A 165 -6.91 11.61 8.38
N ASP A 166 -6.04 11.36 7.40
CA ASP A 166 -6.47 10.96 6.06
C ASP A 166 -6.70 9.45 5.97
N HIS A 167 -7.67 9.02 5.16
CA HIS A 167 -7.98 7.60 4.97
C HIS A 167 -6.80 6.77 4.45
N VAL A 168 -5.79 7.39 3.83
CA VAL A 168 -4.59 6.68 3.35
C VAL A 168 -3.74 6.08 4.48
N ILE A 169 -4.02 6.40 5.76
CA ILE A 169 -3.45 5.66 6.88
C ILE A 169 -3.78 4.15 6.78
N LEU A 170 -4.99 3.82 6.32
CA LEU A 170 -5.42 2.43 6.15
C LEU A 170 -4.68 1.74 5.01
N VAL A 171 -4.36 2.47 3.93
CA VAL A 171 -3.49 1.97 2.85
C VAL A 171 -2.11 1.61 3.40
N LYS A 172 -1.52 2.48 4.19
CA LYS A 172 -0.20 2.22 4.80
C LYS A 172 -0.23 0.97 5.68
N VAL A 173 -1.20 0.86 6.57
CA VAL A 173 -1.34 -0.29 7.50
C VAL A 173 -1.56 -1.60 6.74
N ALA A 174 -2.48 -1.62 5.78
CA ALA A 174 -2.78 -2.80 4.99
C ALA A 174 -1.60 -3.21 4.10
N SER A 175 -0.95 -2.26 3.41
CA SER A 175 0.26 -2.50 2.63
C SER A 175 1.37 -3.12 3.49
N THR A 176 1.62 -2.57 4.69
CA THR A 176 2.64 -3.08 5.61
C THR A 176 2.36 -4.53 6.00
N ALA A 177 1.11 -4.85 6.36
CA ALA A 177 0.73 -6.20 6.78
C ALA A 177 0.92 -7.24 5.67
N VAL A 178 0.46 -6.95 4.44
CA VAL A 178 0.57 -7.90 3.33
C VAL A 178 2.01 -8.00 2.81
N VAL A 179 2.77 -6.91 2.80
CA VAL A 179 4.19 -6.91 2.41
C VAL A 179 5.02 -7.69 3.43
N ALA A 180 4.74 -7.57 4.72
CA ALA A 180 5.40 -8.38 5.75
C ALA A 180 5.23 -9.88 5.49
N GLN A 181 4.03 -10.32 5.11
CA GLN A 181 3.76 -11.70 4.70
C GLN A 181 4.52 -12.07 3.41
N MET A 182 4.49 -11.24 2.38
CA MET A 182 5.18 -11.49 1.11
C MET A 182 6.71 -11.63 1.30
N MET A 183 7.29 -10.81 2.16
CA MET A 183 8.71 -10.87 2.52
C MET A 183 9.06 -12.07 3.41
N GLY A 184 8.07 -12.72 4.02
CA GLY A 184 8.27 -13.84 4.93
C GLY A 184 8.82 -13.41 6.29
N LEU A 185 8.39 -12.26 6.79
CA LEU A 185 8.76 -11.80 8.13
C LEU A 185 8.18 -12.72 9.20
N THR A 186 8.88 -12.83 10.32
CA THR A 186 8.32 -13.49 11.50
C THR A 186 7.13 -12.71 12.06
N ARG A 187 6.29 -13.37 12.87
CA ARG A 187 5.15 -12.73 13.51
C ARG A 187 5.55 -11.50 14.33
N ASP A 188 6.63 -11.59 15.09
CA ASP A 188 7.11 -10.47 15.92
C ASP A 188 7.60 -9.29 15.06
N GLN A 189 8.29 -9.57 13.94
CA GLN A 189 8.70 -8.54 12.99
C GLN A 189 7.50 -7.88 12.33
N ALA A 190 6.48 -8.65 11.96
CA ALA A 190 5.25 -8.12 11.38
C ALA A 190 4.46 -7.27 12.39
N LEU A 191 4.36 -7.70 13.65
CA LEU A 191 3.74 -6.92 14.72
C LEU A 191 4.44 -5.56 14.92
N ALA A 192 5.77 -5.57 14.96
CA ALA A 192 6.55 -4.33 15.08
C ALA A 192 6.32 -3.42 13.86
N ALA A 193 6.35 -3.96 12.64
CA ALA A 193 6.15 -3.19 11.42
C ALA A 193 4.74 -2.56 11.35
N VAL A 194 3.69 -3.33 11.62
CA VAL A 194 2.30 -2.84 11.61
C VAL A 194 2.07 -1.82 12.72
N SER A 195 2.65 -2.03 13.92
CA SER A 195 2.59 -1.04 14.99
C SER A 195 3.21 0.29 14.57
N LEU A 196 4.40 0.26 13.93
CA LEU A 196 5.05 1.46 13.41
C LEU A 196 4.23 2.12 12.29
N ALA A 197 3.58 1.34 11.43
CA ALA A 197 2.73 1.87 10.38
C ALA A 197 1.57 2.72 10.93
N TRP A 198 1.08 2.44 12.12
CA TRP A 198 0.04 3.24 12.76
C TRP A 198 0.52 4.59 13.28
N ILE A 199 1.75 4.70 13.72
CA ILE A 199 2.22 5.87 14.48
C ILE A 199 3.19 6.76 13.71
N ASP A 200 3.87 6.26 12.69
CA ASP A 200 4.92 7.02 11.99
C ASP A 200 4.38 7.75 10.75
N GLY A 201 4.63 9.06 10.69
CA GLY A 201 4.45 9.88 9.49
C GLY A 201 3.04 9.85 8.88
N GLN A 202 2.00 9.94 9.68
CA GLN A 202 0.62 9.89 9.17
C GLN A 202 0.23 11.14 8.38
N SER A 203 -0.54 10.94 7.31
CA SER A 203 -1.11 12.03 6.53
C SER A 203 -2.27 12.68 7.28
N LEU A 204 -2.21 14.00 7.43
CA LEU A 204 -3.32 14.78 7.98
C LEU A 204 -4.35 15.09 6.89
N ARG A 205 -5.63 15.10 7.25
CA ARG A 205 -6.74 15.36 6.34
C ARG A 205 -6.70 16.75 5.71
N THR A 206 -6.07 17.72 6.37
CA THR A 206 -6.07 19.14 6.01
C THR A 206 -5.60 19.42 4.58
N TYR A 207 -4.70 18.60 4.00
CA TYR A 207 -4.24 18.82 2.63
C TYR A 207 -5.33 18.60 1.56
N ARG A 208 -6.45 17.95 1.90
CA ARG A 208 -7.59 17.77 0.98
C ARG A 208 -8.58 18.94 0.98
N HIS A 209 -8.36 19.94 1.82
CA HIS A 209 -9.24 21.10 1.98
C HIS A 209 -8.57 22.37 1.50
N PHE A 210 -9.33 23.20 0.76
CA PHE A 210 -8.86 24.52 0.37
C PHE A 210 -8.43 25.33 1.61
N PRO A 211 -7.31 26.09 1.56
CA PRO A 211 -6.42 26.31 0.41
C PRO A 211 -5.27 25.28 0.26
N ASN A 212 -5.25 24.19 1.01
CA ASN A 212 -4.10 23.29 1.18
C ASN A 212 -4.02 22.16 0.15
N ALA A 213 -5.03 21.96 -0.69
CA ALA A 213 -5.18 20.77 -1.51
C ALA A 213 -3.98 20.49 -2.43
N GLY A 214 -3.45 21.48 -3.16
CA GLY A 214 -2.31 21.31 -4.05
C GLY A 214 -2.36 20.01 -4.88
N SER A 215 -1.22 19.50 -5.30
CA SER A 215 -1.11 18.25 -6.07
C SER A 215 -1.13 16.98 -5.21
N ARG A 216 -0.96 17.09 -3.88
CA ARG A 216 -0.79 15.94 -2.98
C ARG A 216 -1.96 14.93 -3.03
N LYS A 217 -3.19 15.40 -3.28
CA LYS A 217 -4.36 14.53 -3.37
C LYS A 217 -4.12 13.36 -4.33
N SER A 218 -3.52 13.64 -5.49
CA SER A 218 -3.35 12.65 -6.56
C SER A 218 -2.25 11.61 -6.30
N TRP A 219 -1.30 11.88 -5.37
CA TRP A 219 -0.20 10.97 -5.08
C TRP A 219 -0.08 10.56 -3.59
N ALA A 220 -1.04 10.99 -2.76
CA ALA A 220 -1.03 10.66 -1.33
C ALA A 220 -1.11 9.14 -1.06
N ALA A 221 -1.86 8.41 -1.89
CA ALA A 221 -1.93 6.96 -1.80
C ALA A 221 -0.61 6.30 -2.19
N GLY A 222 0.07 6.80 -3.23
CA GLY A 222 1.42 6.36 -3.61
C GLY A 222 2.43 6.54 -2.47
N ASP A 223 2.40 7.69 -1.80
CA ASP A 223 3.21 7.95 -0.59
C ASP A 223 2.86 6.98 0.55
N ALA A 224 1.58 6.72 0.79
CA ALA A 224 1.14 5.84 1.86
C ALA A 224 1.54 4.37 1.63
N THR A 225 1.38 3.84 0.41
CA THR A 225 1.73 2.46 0.09
C THR A 225 3.25 2.23 0.01
N ALA A 226 4.05 3.29 -0.20
CA ALA A 226 5.51 3.23 -0.25
C ALA A 226 6.18 3.29 1.14
N ARG A 227 5.52 3.83 2.14
CA ARG A 227 6.03 3.99 3.53
C ARG A 227 5.88 2.72 4.34
#